data_2d4cfdb1081dd55d33467f767a5cf832
#
_entry.id   2d4cfdb1081dd55d33467f767a5cf832
#
_cell.length_a   1.000
_cell.length_b   1.000
_cell.length_c   1.000
_cell.angle_alpha   90.00
_cell.angle_beta   90.00
_cell.angle_gamma   90.00
#
_symmetry.space_group_name_H-M   'P 1'
#
loop_
_entity.id
_entity.type
_entity.pdbx_description
1 polymer ?
#
loop_
_entity_poly.entity_id
_entity_poly.type
_entity_poly.pdbx_seq_one_letter_code
_entity_poly.pdbx_strand_id
1 'polypeptide(L)'
;MKTHRLGDHGDDVALLQRRLARAGFRLEVTHLYDDVTEAAVAAFQRKAGLIDDGIAGPKTYAALATGQRDPKHLGGADLVRAAQTLDVPVACLRAVLEVESRGSGFLPNGRPVILFERHVFWKRLKARGVDPAPLSTKNPNILSQTPGGYQSGAAEYTRLASAEAIDAAAAWESASWGAFQVMGYHWQRLGYASVDDFVARMEADEAGQLDAFVRYVAADTALIAALRARKWAAFAKGYNGRNYAANLYDVRLERAYERYAAAAEDSAAVVA
;
A
#
# COMPACT_ATOMS: atom_id res chain seq x y z
N MET A 1 16.32 8.57 -0.57
CA MET A 1 16.65 8.90 0.82
C MET A 1 16.37 7.69 1.68
N LYS A 2 17.19 7.46 2.70
CA LYS A 2 17.01 6.38 3.68
C LYS A 2 15.83 6.72 4.59
N THR A 3 15.06 5.71 5.00
CA THR A 3 14.01 5.86 6.03
C THR A 3 14.65 5.88 7.40
N HIS A 4 14.22 6.79 8.27
CA HIS A 4 14.67 6.91 9.65
C HIS A 4 13.51 6.77 10.63
N ARG A 5 13.79 6.11 11.77
CA ARG A 5 12.84 5.81 12.84
C ARG A 5 13.53 5.85 14.20
N LEU A 6 12.75 5.72 15.27
CA LEU A 6 13.24 5.65 16.65
C LEU A 6 14.44 4.72 16.79
N GLY A 7 15.50 5.18 17.43
CA GLY A 7 16.77 4.48 17.65
C GLY A 7 17.82 4.67 16.54
N ASP A 8 17.45 5.19 15.36
CA ASP A 8 18.44 5.51 14.33
C ASP A 8 19.33 6.69 14.75
N HIS A 9 20.57 6.72 14.25
CA HIS A 9 21.52 7.79 14.59
C HIS A 9 22.43 8.13 13.40
N GLY A 10 23.03 9.30 13.48
CA GLY A 10 24.01 9.79 12.50
C GLY A 10 23.66 11.14 11.89
N ASP A 11 24.47 11.56 10.90
CA ASP A 11 24.35 12.88 10.27
C ASP A 11 23.06 13.08 9.49
N ASP A 12 22.51 12.00 8.94
CA ASP A 12 21.20 12.05 8.24
C ASP A 12 20.06 12.38 9.23
N VAL A 13 20.12 11.87 10.47
CA VAL A 13 19.18 12.19 11.54
C VAL A 13 19.36 13.66 11.96
N ALA A 14 20.58 14.12 12.12
CA ALA A 14 20.86 15.54 12.42
C ALA A 14 20.33 16.46 11.30
N LEU A 15 20.46 16.07 10.04
CA LEU A 15 19.90 16.82 8.92
C LEU A 15 18.35 16.86 8.98
N LEU A 16 17.70 15.75 9.33
CA LEU A 16 16.26 15.70 9.55
C LEU A 16 15.84 16.65 10.67
N GLN A 17 16.51 16.58 11.83
CA GLN A 17 16.24 17.47 12.98
C GLN A 17 16.36 18.95 12.60
N ARG A 18 17.42 19.35 11.86
CA ARG A 18 17.56 20.71 11.34
C ARG A 18 16.43 21.12 10.40
N ARG A 19 15.93 20.21 9.54
CA ARG A 19 14.80 20.49 8.64
C ARG A 19 13.50 20.66 9.42
N LEU A 20 13.26 19.84 10.44
CA LEU A 20 12.11 19.96 11.33
C LEU A 20 12.15 21.28 12.10
N ALA A 21 13.33 21.68 12.64
CA ALA A 21 13.50 22.95 13.30
C ALA A 21 13.19 24.14 12.37
N ARG A 22 13.65 24.10 11.12
CA ARG A 22 13.31 25.12 10.08
C ARG A 22 11.81 25.12 9.73
N ALA A 23 11.13 23.99 9.83
CA ALA A 23 9.69 23.88 9.64
C ALA A 23 8.87 24.35 10.86
N GLY A 24 9.55 24.80 11.93
CA GLY A 24 8.95 25.43 13.12
C GLY A 24 8.74 24.47 14.30
N PHE A 25 9.32 23.27 14.27
CA PHE A 25 9.25 22.33 15.37
C PHE A 25 10.42 22.52 16.34
N ARG A 26 10.14 22.56 17.64
CA ARG A 26 11.16 22.75 18.69
C ARG A 26 11.80 21.41 19.03
N LEU A 27 13.05 21.22 18.64
CA LEU A 27 13.87 20.08 19.02
C LEU A 27 15.37 20.44 18.92
N GLU A 28 16.20 19.70 19.63
CA GLU A 28 17.64 19.81 19.54
C GLU A 28 18.21 18.90 18.44
N VAL A 29 19.40 19.24 17.96
CA VAL A 29 20.11 18.45 16.94
C VAL A 29 21.07 17.49 17.69
N THR A 30 20.55 16.33 18.05
CA THR A 30 21.23 15.34 18.89
C THR A 30 21.95 14.25 18.10
N HIS A 31 21.71 14.15 16.77
CA HIS A 31 22.13 13.04 15.91
C HIS A 31 21.48 11.69 16.27
N LEU A 32 20.55 11.66 17.25
CA LEU A 32 19.80 10.49 17.66
C LEU A 32 18.31 10.70 17.30
N TYR A 33 17.69 9.74 16.66
CA TYR A 33 16.25 9.71 16.45
C TYR A 33 15.59 9.21 17.74
N ASP A 34 15.37 10.12 18.66
CA ASP A 34 14.76 9.92 19.97
C ASP A 34 13.23 10.15 19.91
N ASP A 35 12.56 9.96 21.04
CA ASP A 35 11.11 10.18 21.17
C ASP A 35 10.71 11.62 20.80
N VAL A 36 11.56 12.62 21.09
CA VAL A 36 11.32 14.02 20.73
C VAL A 36 11.35 14.21 19.21
N THR A 37 12.30 13.57 18.55
CA THR A 37 12.43 13.57 17.10
C THR A 37 11.24 12.85 16.45
N GLU A 38 10.85 11.69 16.98
CA GLU A 38 9.67 10.93 16.50
C GLU A 38 8.38 11.76 16.62
N ALA A 39 8.16 12.37 17.79
CA ALA A 39 7.01 13.25 18.03
C ALA A 39 6.99 14.45 17.08
N ALA A 40 8.15 15.08 16.83
CA ALA A 40 8.27 16.18 15.89
C ALA A 40 7.99 15.76 14.45
N VAL A 41 8.45 14.57 14.03
CA VAL A 41 8.12 14.00 12.71
C VAL A 41 6.63 13.75 12.59
N ALA A 42 6.01 13.10 13.57
CA ALA A 42 4.57 12.83 13.56
C ALA A 42 3.74 14.13 13.52
N ALA A 43 4.12 15.16 14.28
CA ALA A 43 3.48 16.46 14.27
C ALA A 43 3.64 17.17 12.92
N PHE A 44 4.82 17.10 12.29
CA PHE A 44 5.04 17.60 10.93
C PHE A 44 4.18 16.85 9.91
N GLN A 45 4.16 15.53 9.95
CA GLN A 45 3.36 14.69 9.06
C GLN A 45 1.88 15.04 9.15
N ARG A 46 1.35 15.21 10.37
CA ARG A 46 -0.04 15.66 10.61
C ARG A 46 -0.29 17.04 9.99
N LYS A 47 0.59 18.02 10.23
CA LYS A 47 0.50 19.36 9.65
C LYS A 47 0.54 19.34 8.13
N ALA A 48 1.35 18.47 7.53
CA ALA A 48 1.49 18.32 6.08
C ALA A 48 0.38 17.44 5.44
N GLY A 49 -0.53 16.85 6.26
CA GLY A 49 -1.59 15.95 5.78
C GLY A 49 -1.12 14.55 5.40
N LEU A 50 0.12 14.16 5.78
CA LEU A 50 0.64 12.81 5.67
C LEU A 50 0.01 11.87 6.72
N ILE A 51 0.28 10.58 6.60
CA ILE A 51 0.08 9.63 7.69
C ILE A 51 1.11 9.94 8.77
N ASP A 52 0.64 10.19 9.98
CA ASP A 52 1.43 10.61 11.13
C ASP A 52 1.97 9.40 11.92
N ASP A 53 2.82 8.60 11.27
CA ASP A 53 3.40 7.37 11.80
C ASP A 53 4.72 7.58 12.57
N GLY A 54 5.23 8.80 12.58
CA GLY A 54 6.52 9.13 13.21
C GLY A 54 7.73 8.58 12.46
N ILE A 55 7.57 8.02 11.27
CA ILE A 55 8.67 7.45 10.47
C ILE A 55 9.04 8.41 9.35
N ALA A 56 10.27 8.90 9.32
CA ALA A 56 10.76 9.81 8.30
C ALA A 56 11.17 9.04 7.03
N GLY A 57 10.20 8.71 6.19
CA GLY A 57 10.41 8.08 4.88
C GLY A 57 10.47 9.09 3.72
N PRO A 58 10.61 8.60 2.47
CA PRO A 58 10.72 9.45 1.27
C PRO A 58 9.59 10.48 1.15
N LYS A 59 8.34 10.11 1.50
CA LYS A 59 7.18 11.01 1.47
C LYS A 59 7.32 12.16 2.49
N THR A 60 7.82 11.87 3.69
CA THR A 60 8.09 12.87 4.72
C THR A 60 9.18 13.83 4.28
N TYR A 61 10.27 13.32 3.70
CA TYR A 61 11.34 14.18 3.19
C TYR A 61 10.92 15.05 2.01
N ALA A 62 10.08 14.52 1.11
CA ALA A 62 9.52 15.31 0.02
C ALA A 62 8.63 16.45 0.55
N ALA A 63 7.76 16.15 1.52
CA ALA A 63 6.92 17.15 2.16
C ALA A 63 7.74 18.20 2.96
N LEU A 64 8.83 17.80 3.62
CA LEU A 64 9.75 18.75 4.29
C LEU A 64 10.43 19.71 3.30
N ALA A 65 10.62 19.31 2.05
CA ALA A 65 11.19 20.15 1.01
C ALA A 65 10.16 21.11 0.38
N THR A 66 8.90 20.69 0.25
CA THR A 66 7.84 21.45 -0.44
C THR A 66 6.87 22.16 0.50
N GLY A 67 6.85 21.78 1.77
CA GLY A 67 5.89 22.27 2.77
C GLY A 67 4.54 21.55 2.76
N GLN A 68 4.29 20.63 1.83
CA GLN A 68 3.00 19.94 1.68
C GLN A 68 3.15 18.52 1.12
N ARG A 69 2.13 17.69 1.36
CA ARG A 69 2.01 16.34 0.81
C ARG A 69 1.78 16.39 -0.71
N ASP A 70 2.39 15.47 -1.44
CA ASP A 70 1.98 15.19 -2.82
C ASP A 70 0.53 14.65 -2.81
N PRO A 71 -0.40 15.24 -3.58
CA PRO A 71 -1.79 14.79 -3.65
C PRO A 71 -1.95 13.30 -4.00
N LYS A 72 -1.02 12.72 -4.75
CA LYS A 72 -1.04 11.30 -5.08
C LYS A 72 -0.79 10.36 -3.90
N HIS A 73 -0.19 10.85 -2.82
CA HIS A 73 0.09 10.01 -1.65
C HIS A 73 -1.09 9.98 -0.67
N LEU A 74 -1.24 8.86 0.03
CA LEU A 74 -2.20 8.72 1.14
C LEU A 74 -1.95 9.76 2.22
N GLY A 75 -3.06 10.28 2.76
CA GLY A 75 -3.07 11.13 3.93
C GLY A 75 -3.79 10.48 5.12
N GLY A 76 -3.62 11.07 6.31
CA GLY A 76 -4.27 10.59 7.52
C GLY A 76 -5.80 10.57 7.42
N ALA A 77 -6.41 11.56 6.74
CA ALA A 77 -7.85 11.62 6.52
C ALA A 77 -8.38 10.45 5.66
N ASP A 78 -7.57 9.93 4.74
CA ASP A 78 -7.96 8.77 3.91
C ASP A 78 -8.07 7.51 4.77
N LEU A 79 -7.13 7.31 5.72
CA LEU A 79 -7.18 6.20 6.66
C LEU A 79 -8.37 6.28 7.61
N VAL A 80 -8.70 7.50 8.09
CA VAL A 80 -9.87 7.70 8.96
C VAL A 80 -11.14 7.30 8.22
N ARG A 81 -11.34 7.77 6.98
CA ARG A 81 -12.51 7.40 6.17
C ARG A 81 -12.58 5.89 5.89
N ALA A 82 -11.46 5.28 5.54
CA ALA A 82 -11.38 3.84 5.31
C ALA A 82 -11.72 3.02 6.57
N ALA A 83 -11.21 3.44 7.73
CA ALA A 83 -11.50 2.82 9.03
C ALA A 83 -12.98 2.91 9.39
N GLN A 84 -13.60 4.08 9.18
CA GLN A 84 -15.04 4.29 9.36
C GLN A 84 -15.86 3.39 8.43
N THR A 85 -15.48 3.29 7.15
CA THR A 85 -16.18 2.44 6.17
C THR A 85 -16.13 0.96 6.56
N LEU A 86 -15.00 0.48 7.08
CA LEU A 86 -14.84 -0.92 7.52
C LEU A 86 -15.33 -1.16 8.95
N ASP A 87 -15.69 -0.10 9.70
CA ASP A 87 -16.05 -0.16 11.11
C ASP A 87 -14.95 -0.84 11.95
N VAL A 88 -13.75 -0.27 11.87
CA VAL A 88 -12.55 -0.71 12.63
C VAL A 88 -11.78 0.49 13.17
N PRO A 89 -11.00 0.34 14.26
CA PRO A 89 -10.07 1.37 14.70
C PRO A 89 -9.08 1.78 13.60
N VAL A 90 -8.70 3.05 13.54
CA VAL A 90 -7.66 3.53 12.58
C VAL A 90 -6.35 2.76 12.74
N ALA A 91 -6.01 2.35 13.96
CA ALA A 91 -4.85 1.51 14.26
C ALA A 91 -4.83 0.19 13.45
N CYS A 92 -6.00 -0.41 13.17
CA CYS A 92 -6.08 -1.59 12.31
C CYS A 92 -5.61 -1.28 10.89
N LEU A 93 -6.04 -0.14 10.31
CA LEU A 93 -5.64 0.25 8.95
C LEU A 93 -4.17 0.66 8.90
N ARG A 94 -3.65 1.30 9.94
CA ARG A 94 -2.22 1.59 10.05
C ARG A 94 -1.38 0.32 10.07
N ALA A 95 -1.81 -0.69 10.84
CA ALA A 95 -1.14 -1.99 10.88
C ALA A 95 -1.16 -2.69 9.51
N VAL A 96 -2.32 -2.72 8.85
CA VAL A 96 -2.45 -3.30 7.50
C VAL A 96 -1.56 -2.54 6.51
N LEU A 97 -1.59 -1.21 6.52
CA LEU A 97 -0.78 -0.39 5.62
C LEU A 97 0.73 -0.67 5.81
N GLU A 98 1.20 -0.75 7.05
CA GLU A 98 2.61 -1.02 7.34
C GLU A 98 3.06 -2.40 6.86
N VAL A 99 2.20 -3.41 7.00
CA VAL A 99 2.56 -4.81 6.70
C VAL A 99 2.36 -5.14 5.24
N GLU A 100 1.29 -4.63 4.61
CA GLU A 100 0.89 -5.00 3.26
C GLU A 100 1.37 -4.01 2.20
N SER A 101 1.54 -2.72 2.55
CA SER A 101 2.05 -1.77 1.57
C SER A 101 3.57 -1.82 1.50
N ARG A 102 4.11 -1.80 0.28
CA ARG A 102 5.55 -1.71 0.03
C ARG A 102 6.07 -0.26 0.12
N GLY A 103 5.39 0.58 0.90
CA GLY A 103 5.77 1.98 1.15
C GLY A 103 5.25 3.00 0.13
N SER A 104 5.07 2.64 -1.14
CA SER A 104 4.45 3.49 -2.16
C SER A 104 3.61 2.67 -3.11
N GLY A 105 2.44 3.19 -3.46
CA GLY A 105 1.58 2.63 -4.51
C GLY A 105 2.04 2.99 -5.93
N PHE A 106 3.06 3.85 -6.05
CA PHE A 106 3.60 4.33 -7.32
C PHE A 106 5.09 4.07 -7.46
N LEU A 107 5.49 3.79 -8.68
CA LEU A 107 6.89 3.75 -9.12
C LEU A 107 7.47 5.17 -9.23
N PRO A 108 8.81 5.33 -9.27
CA PRO A 108 9.43 6.64 -9.44
C PRO A 108 9.02 7.40 -10.71
N ASN A 109 8.55 6.70 -11.73
CA ASN A 109 8.03 7.28 -12.97
C ASN A 109 6.56 7.72 -12.89
N GLY A 110 5.93 7.65 -11.70
CA GLY A 110 4.55 8.06 -11.45
C GLY A 110 3.47 7.06 -11.89
N ARG A 111 3.84 5.87 -12.38
CA ARG A 111 2.90 4.79 -12.70
C ARG A 111 2.63 3.93 -11.46
N PRO A 112 1.43 3.34 -11.28
CA PRO A 112 1.16 2.41 -10.19
C PRO A 112 2.17 1.27 -10.12
N VAL A 113 2.44 0.75 -8.93
CA VAL A 113 3.14 -0.53 -8.79
C VAL A 113 2.21 -1.63 -9.30
N ILE A 114 2.69 -2.47 -10.20
CA ILE A 114 1.94 -3.63 -10.71
C ILE A 114 2.76 -4.91 -10.59
N LEU A 115 2.04 -6.05 -10.57
CA LEU A 115 2.61 -7.37 -10.80
C LEU A 115 1.70 -8.11 -11.80
N PHE A 116 2.25 -8.42 -12.97
CA PHE A 116 1.48 -9.08 -14.02
C PHE A 116 1.56 -10.60 -13.89
N GLU A 117 0.39 -11.25 -13.82
CA GLU A 117 0.23 -12.69 -13.59
C GLU A 117 -0.07 -13.44 -14.90
N ARG A 118 0.96 -14.00 -15.52
CA ARG A 118 0.84 -14.72 -16.81
C ARG A 118 -0.13 -15.90 -16.79
N HIS A 119 -0.31 -16.57 -15.63
CA HIS A 119 -1.24 -17.68 -15.48
C HIS A 119 -2.70 -17.20 -15.30
N VAL A 120 -2.90 -15.99 -14.80
CA VAL A 120 -4.21 -15.32 -14.77
C VAL A 120 -4.57 -14.87 -16.17
N PHE A 121 -3.62 -14.30 -16.92
CA PHE A 121 -3.86 -13.86 -18.30
C PHE A 121 -4.28 -15.04 -19.20
N TRP A 122 -3.64 -16.21 -19.03
CA TRP A 122 -4.08 -17.45 -19.68
C TRP A 122 -5.55 -17.75 -19.41
N LYS A 123 -5.99 -17.67 -18.15
CA LYS A 123 -7.38 -17.94 -17.74
C LYS A 123 -8.34 -16.88 -18.24
N ARG A 124 -7.94 -15.61 -18.24
CA ARG A 124 -8.80 -14.51 -18.71
C ARG A 124 -9.04 -14.58 -20.20
N LEU A 125 -8.03 -14.89 -21.01
CA LEU A 125 -8.18 -15.10 -22.46
C LEU A 125 -9.16 -16.24 -22.74
N LYS A 126 -9.00 -17.39 -22.06
CA LYS A 126 -9.94 -18.52 -22.20
C LYS A 126 -11.38 -18.13 -21.88
N ALA A 127 -11.59 -17.38 -20.80
CA ALA A 127 -12.91 -16.91 -20.40
C ALA A 127 -13.54 -15.96 -21.45
N ARG A 128 -12.73 -15.34 -22.31
CA ARG A 128 -13.15 -14.46 -23.42
C ARG A 128 -13.24 -15.20 -24.76
N GLY A 129 -13.07 -16.53 -24.78
CA GLY A 129 -13.13 -17.34 -25.99
C GLY A 129 -11.86 -17.33 -26.84
N VAL A 130 -10.76 -16.73 -26.34
CA VAL A 130 -9.47 -16.73 -27.05
C VAL A 130 -8.66 -17.94 -26.57
N ASP A 131 -8.19 -18.79 -27.50
CA ASP A 131 -7.27 -19.89 -27.15
C ASP A 131 -5.85 -19.36 -26.93
N PRO A 132 -5.31 -19.43 -25.69
CA PRO A 132 -3.97 -18.93 -25.41
C PRO A 132 -2.85 -19.90 -25.84
N ALA A 133 -3.14 -21.15 -26.16
CA ALA A 133 -2.12 -22.17 -26.44
C ALA A 133 -1.23 -21.81 -27.64
N PRO A 134 -1.76 -21.43 -28.82
CA PRO A 134 -0.92 -21.01 -29.95
C PRO A 134 -0.12 -19.72 -29.66
N LEU A 135 -0.67 -18.83 -28.85
CA LEU A 135 -0.03 -17.54 -28.49
C LEU A 135 1.12 -17.74 -27.49
N SER A 136 1.03 -18.73 -26.61
CA SER A 136 2.02 -18.97 -25.54
C SER A 136 3.39 -19.37 -26.07
N THR A 137 3.45 -20.07 -27.20
CA THR A 137 4.72 -20.47 -27.83
C THR A 137 5.56 -19.25 -28.21
N LYS A 138 4.92 -18.16 -28.65
CA LYS A 138 5.57 -16.92 -29.05
C LYS A 138 5.75 -15.94 -27.87
N ASN A 139 4.96 -16.10 -26.81
CA ASN A 139 4.87 -15.16 -25.69
C ASN A 139 4.98 -15.85 -24.33
N PRO A 140 6.01 -16.68 -24.04
CA PRO A 140 6.07 -17.48 -22.81
C PRO A 140 6.25 -16.64 -21.54
N ASN A 141 6.69 -15.39 -21.68
CA ASN A 141 6.87 -14.44 -20.59
C ASN A 141 5.55 -13.84 -20.08
N ILE A 142 4.51 -13.79 -20.93
CA ILE A 142 3.19 -13.25 -20.60
C ILE A 142 2.07 -14.29 -20.63
N LEU A 143 2.30 -15.48 -21.22
CA LEU A 143 1.33 -16.56 -21.33
C LEU A 143 1.93 -17.87 -20.84
N SER A 144 1.42 -18.37 -19.71
CA SER A 144 1.78 -19.69 -19.15
C SER A 144 0.67 -20.16 -18.21
N GLN A 145 0.51 -21.47 -18.08
CA GLN A 145 -0.41 -22.04 -17.08
C GLN A 145 0.17 -22.00 -15.66
N THR A 146 1.49 -21.81 -15.53
CA THR A 146 2.18 -21.72 -14.24
C THR A 146 2.49 -20.26 -13.88
N PRO A 147 2.41 -19.88 -12.58
CA PRO A 147 2.86 -18.57 -12.09
C PRO A 147 4.33 -18.29 -12.43
N GLY A 148 4.75 -17.02 -12.25
CA GLY A 148 6.15 -16.62 -12.37
C GLY A 148 6.45 -15.77 -13.62
N GLY A 149 7.73 -15.63 -13.94
CA GLY A 149 8.21 -14.76 -15.02
C GLY A 149 8.23 -13.28 -14.64
N TYR A 150 8.17 -12.98 -13.34
CA TYR A 150 8.18 -11.61 -12.82
C TYR A 150 9.51 -10.90 -13.11
N GLN A 151 9.41 -9.62 -13.48
CA GLN A 151 10.57 -8.77 -13.75
C GLN A 151 10.72 -7.64 -12.73
N SER A 152 9.65 -7.39 -11.97
CA SER A 152 9.54 -6.34 -10.96
C SER A 152 9.67 -4.90 -11.48
N GLY A 153 9.10 -3.96 -10.74
CA GLY A 153 9.19 -2.54 -11.03
C GLY A 153 8.65 -2.15 -12.41
N ALA A 154 9.32 -1.21 -13.07
CA ALA A 154 8.88 -0.68 -14.36
C ALA A 154 8.87 -1.71 -15.50
N ALA A 155 9.65 -2.79 -15.39
CA ALA A 155 9.70 -3.83 -16.39
C ALA A 155 8.41 -4.66 -16.48
N GLU A 156 7.59 -4.70 -15.42
CA GLU A 156 6.26 -5.32 -15.47
C GLU A 156 5.34 -4.62 -16.48
N TYR A 157 5.52 -3.34 -16.74
CA TYR A 157 4.76 -2.62 -17.75
C TYR A 157 5.10 -3.01 -19.19
N THR A 158 6.31 -3.49 -19.45
CA THR A 158 6.65 -4.07 -20.76
C THR A 158 5.87 -5.38 -20.99
N ARG A 159 5.72 -6.19 -19.94
CA ARG A 159 4.90 -7.41 -19.98
C ARG A 159 3.43 -7.08 -20.15
N LEU A 160 2.92 -6.09 -19.40
CA LEU A 160 1.54 -5.63 -19.50
C LEU A 160 1.24 -5.13 -20.92
N ALA A 161 2.08 -4.26 -21.50
CA ALA A 161 1.91 -3.74 -22.85
C ALA A 161 1.90 -4.85 -23.92
N SER A 162 2.76 -5.86 -23.76
CA SER A 162 2.74 -7.02 -24.65
C SER A 162 1.43 -7.83 -24.54
N ALA A 163 0.84 -7.88 -23.35
CA ALA A 163 -0.44 -8.56 -23.12
C ALA A 163 -1.62 -7.71 -23.63
N GLU A 164 -1.57 -6.38 -23.46
CA GLU A 164 -2.56 -5.42 -23.98
C GLU A 164 -2.70 -5.50 -25.51
N ALA A 165 -1.61 -5.75 -26.21
CA ALA A 165 -1.62 -5.95 -27.67
C ALA A 165 -2.42 -7.21 -28.11
N ILE A 166 -2.66 -8.15 -27.18
CA ILE A 166 -3.48 -9.33 -27.42
C ILE A 166 -4.93 -9.08 -27.00
N ASP A 167 -5.15 -8.63 -25.76
CA ASP A 167 -6.46 -8.26 -25.19
C ASP A 167 -6.22 -7.35 -23.97
N ALA A 168 -6.50 -6.06 -24.14
CA ALA A 168 -6.23 -5.05 -23.12
C ALA A 168 -6.99 -5.30 -21.82
N ALA A 169 -8.29 -5.62 -21.92
CA ALA A 169 -9.10 -5.86 -20.72
C ALA A 169 -8.64 -7.11 -19.96
N ALA A 170 -8.34 -8.21 -20.67
CA ALA A 170 -7.78 -9.42 -20.06
C ALA A 170 -6.40 -9.14 -19.42
N ALA A 171 -5.58 -8.29 -20.05
CA ALA A 171 -4.27 -7.91 -19.51
C ALA A 171 -4.41 -7.15 -18.19
N TRP A 172 -5.27 -6.14 -18.14
CA TRP A 172 -5.51 -5.35 -16.91
C TRP A 172 -6.13 -6.19 -15.79
N GLU A 173 -7.06 -7.08 -16.12
CA GLU A 173 -7.61 -8.05 -15.19
C GLU A 173 -6.56 -9.00 -14.63
N SER A 174 -5.44 -9.19 -15.34
CA SER A 174 -4.37 -10.13 -14.98
C SER A 174 -3.20 -9.51 -14.22
N ALA A 175 -3.27 -8.22 -13.93
CA ALA A 175 -2.31 -7.54 -13.06
C ALA A 175 -2.92 -7.28 -11.66
N SER A 176 -2.07 -7.32 -10.63
CA SER A 176 -2.37 -6.71 -9.34
C SER A 176 -1.86 -5.27 -9.34
N TRP A 177 -2.57 -4.36 -8.64
CA TRP A 177 -2.41 -2.93 -8.78
C TRP A 177 -2.20 -2.21 -7.46
N GLY A 178 -1.28 -1.23 -7.47
CA GLY A 178 -1.10 -0.24 -6.42
C GLY A 178 -0.46 -0.76 -5.14
N ALA A 179 -0.59 0.02 -4.07
CA ALA A 179 0.01 -0.27 -2.76
C ALA A 179 -0.49 -1.59 -2.15
N PHE A 180 -1.74 -1.94 -2.41
CA PHE A 180 -2.42 -3.10 -1.82
C PHE A 180 -2.50 -4.31 -2.75
N GLN A 181 -1.95 -4.22 -3.96
CA GLN A 181 -1.86 -5.31 -4.93
C GLN A 181 -3.21 -6.02 -5.19
N VAL A 182 -4.29 -5.24 -5.33
CA VAL A 182 -5.61 -5.78 -5.68
C VAL A 182 -5.62 -6.20 -7.14
N MET A 183 -6.01 -7.47 -7.41
CA MET A 183 -6.09 -8.01 -8.76
C MET A 183 -7.19 -7.34 -9.58
N GLY A 184 -6.86 -6.94 -10.81
CA GLY A 184 -7.79 -6.26 -11.72
C GLY A 184 -9.07 -7.05 -12.00
N TYR A 185 -9.02 -8.39 -12.07
CA TYR A 185 -10.23 -9.20 -12.31
C TYR A 185 -11.30 -9.10 -11.22
N HIS A 186 -11.00 -8.44 -10.10
CA HIS A 186 -12.01 -8.18 -9.06
C HIS A 186 -12.91 -6.99 -9.35
N TRP A 187 -12.63 -6.19 -10.40
CA TRP A 187 -13.31 -4.94 -10.67
C TRP A 187 -14.84 -5.01 -10.55
N GLN A 188 -15.47 -6.02 -11.14
CA GLN A 188 -16.93 -6.19 -11.10
C GLN A 188 -17.43 -6.49 -9.69
N ARG A 189 -16.78 -7.42 -8.97
CA ARG A 189 -17.13 -7.75 -7.58
C ARG A 189 -16.98 -6.56 -6.64
N LEU A 190 -16.05 -5.67 -6.94
CA LEU A 190 -15.77 -4.46 -6.16
C LEU A 190 -16.65 -3.27 -6.55
N GLY A 191 -17.57 -3.44 -7.53
CA GLY A 191 -18.54 -2.42 -7.93
C GLY A 191 -17.97 -1.31 -8.80
N TYR A 192 -16.89 -1.56 -9.53
CA TYR A 192 -16.40 -0.67 -10.58
C TYR A 192 -17.22 -0.88 -11.87
N ALA A 193 -17.39 0.17 -12.65
CA ALA A 193 -18.19 0.12 -13.88
C ALA A 193 -17.53 -0.75 -14.97
N SER A 194 -16.21 -0.77 -15.02
CA SER A 194 -15.41 -1.57 -15.94
C SER A 194 -14.00 -1.80 -15.35
N VAL A 195 -13.20 -2.66 -16.01
CA VAL A 195 -11.78 -2.78 -15.65
C VAL A 195 -11.02 -1.49 -15.96
N ASP A 196 -11.43 -0.72 -16.97
CA ASP A 196 -10.86 0.61 -17.28
C ASP A 196 -11.11 1.60 -16.13
N ASP A 197 -12.33 1.63 -15.58
CA ASP A 197 -12.65 2.47 -14.41
C ASP A 197 -11.80 2.06 -13.19
N PHE A 198 -11.64 0.75 -12.96
CA PHE A 198 -10.75 0.25 -11.92
C PHE A 198 -9.31 0.73 -12.13
N VAL A 199 -8.75 0.55 -13.33
CA VAL A 199 -7.36 0.97 -13.65
C VAL A 199 -7.20 2.47 -13.50
N ALA A 200 -8.13 3.27 -14.01
CA ALA A 200 -8.10 4.72 -13.86
C ALA A 200 -8.07 5.16 -12.39
N ARG A 201 -8.77 4.45 -11.49
CA ARG A 201 -8.71 4.69 -10.04
C ARG A 201 -7.36 4.32 -9.44
N MET A 202 -6.75 3.21 -9.91
CA MET A 202 -5.41 2.83 -9.47
C MET A 202 -4.33 3.82 -9.91
N GLU A 203 -4.51 4.46 -11.06
CA GLU A 203 -3.58 5.44 -11.65
C GLU A 203 -3.72 6.85 -11.04
N ALA A 204 -4.87 7.18 -10.48
CA ALA A 204 -5.16 8.51 -9.96
C ALA A 204 -4.31 8.85 -8.74
N ASP A 205 -4.46 8.08 -7.67
CA ASP A 205 -3.79 8.31 -6.38
C ASP A 205 -3.85 7.08 -5.47
N GLU A 206 -3.10 7.13 -4.37
CA GLU A 206 -3.10 6.05 -3.37
C GLU A 206 -4.43 5.96 -2.58
N ALA A 207 -5.25 7.01 -2.56
CA ALA A 207 -6.56 6.96 -1.93
C ALA A 207 -7.52 6.07 -2.74
N GLY A 208 -7.47 6.12 -4.08
CA GLY A 208 -8.17 5.18 -4.96
C GLY A 208 -7.70 3.73 -4.78
N GLN A 209 -6.40 3.54 -4.58
CA GLN A 209 -5.84 2.21 -4.29
C GLN A 209 -6.30 1.69 -2.91
N LEU A 210 -6.40 2.55 -1.90
CA LEU A 210 -6.97 2.22 -0.59
C LEU A 210 -8.46 1.91 -0.69
N ASP A 211 -9.22 2.65 -1.49
CA ASP A 211 -10.65 2.37 -1.73
C ASP A 211 -10.85 0.96 -2.33
N ALA A 212 -10.02 0.56 -3.28
CA ALA A 212 -10.06 -0.81 -3.82
C ALA A 212 -9.79 -1.88 -2.75
N PHE A 213 -8.84 -1.64 -1.85
CA PHE A 213 -8.60 -2.51 -0.70
C PHE A 213 -9.81 -2.56 0.23
N VAL A 214 -10.39 -1.40 0.58
CA VAL A 214 -11.58 -1.31 1.44
C VAL A 214 -12.75 -2.11 0.85
N ARG A 215 -13.03 -1.93 -0.43
CA ARG A 215 -14.05 -2.70 -1.15
C ARG A 215 -13.74 -4.19 -1.17
N TYR A 216 -12.47 -4.56 -1.36
CA TYR A 216 -12.04 -5.96 -1.36
C TYR A 216 -12.30 -6.63 -0.02
N VAL A 217 -11.94 -5.99 1.09
CA VAL A 217 -12.17 -6.49 2.45
C VAL A 217 -13.67 -6.52 2.77
N ALA A 218 -14.42 -5.47 2.44
CA ALA A 218 -15.87 -5.38 2.70
C ALA A 218 -16.68 -6.42 1.92
N ALA A 219 -16.24 -6.79 0.71
CA ALA A 219 -16.92 -7.78 -0.13
C ALA A 219 -16.72 -9.24 0.33
N ASP A 220 -15.87 -9.47 1.32
CA ASP A 220 -15.62 -10.80 1.90
C ASP A 220 -16.03 -10.82 3.38
N THR A 221 -17.15 -11.47 3.68
CA THR A 221 -17.73 -11.51 5.04
C THR A 221 -16.81 -12.13 6.08
N ALA A 222 -16.00 -13.12 5.71
CA ALA A 222 -15.04 -13.74 6.61
C ALA A 222 -13.84 -12.83 6.87
N LEU A 223 -13.37 -12.15 5.83
CA LEU A 223 -12.22 -11.26 5.91
C LEU A 223 -12.52 -10.02 6.76
N ILE A 224 -13.67 -9.36 6.54
CA ILE A 224 -14.07 -8.20 7.32
C ILE A 224 -14.37 -8.59 8.78
N ALA A 225 -15.00 -9.73 9.03
CA ALA A 225 -15.23 -10.23 10.39
C ALA A 225 -13.91 -10.52 11.13
N ALA A 226 -12.92 -11.09 10.42
CA ALA A 226 -11.60 -11.33 10.99
C ALA A 226 -10.87 -10.03 11.34
N LEU A 227 -10.94 -9.01 10.47
CA LEU A 227 -10.34 -7.69 10.71
C LEU A 227 -10.98 -6.98 11.91
N ARG A 228 -12.32 -6.94 11.98
CA ARG A 228 -13.06 -6.33 13.09
C ARG A 228 -12.78 -7.01 14.43
N ALA A 229 -12.67 -8.33 14.43
CA ALA A 229 -12.34 -9.11 15.61
C ALA A 229 -10.83 -9.15 15.92
N ARG A 230 -9.98 -8.52 15.11
CA ARG A 230 -8.52 -8.55 15.23
C ARG A 230 -7.95 -9.98 15.26
N LYS A 231 -8.58 -10.88 14.52
CA LYS A 231 -8.11 -12.27 14.33
C LYS A 231 -7.03 -12.26 13.22
N TRP A 232 -5.84 -11.80 13.56
CA TRP A 232 -4.78 -11.51 12.59
C TRP A 232 -4.39 -12.71 11.74
N ALA A 233 -4.29 -13.91 12.30
CA ALA A 233 -4.01 -15.12 11.54
C ALA A 233 -5.10 -15.45 10.52
N ALA A 234 -6.39 -15.26 10.88
CA ALA A 234 -7.49 -15.49 9.96
C ALA A 234 -7.53 -14.42 8.85
N PHE A 235 -7.29 -13.16 9.20
CA PHE A 235 -7.20 -12.05 8.25
C PHE A 235 -6.02 -12.27 7.28
N ALA A 236 -4.81 -12.52 7.79
CA ALA A 236 -3.63 -12.77 6.98
C ALA A 236 -3.80 -13.97 6.04
N LYS A 237 -4.41 -15.06 6.52
CA LYS A 237 -4.72 -16.23 5.69
C LYS A 237 -5.72 -15.90 4.58
N GLY A 238 -6.76 -15.13 4.88
CA GLY A 238 -7.77 -14.73 3.90
C GLY A 238 -7.23 -13.77 2.86
N TYR A 239 -6.37 -12.83 3.27
CA TYR A 239 -5.81 -11.79 2.40
C TYR A 239 -4.58 -12.29 1.60
N ASN A 240 -3.60 -12.89 2.28
CA ASN A 240 -2.31 -13.31 1.69
C ASN A 240 -2.29 -14.78 1.24
N GLY A 241 -3.37 -15.53 1.49
CA GLY A 241 -3.43 -16.95 1.15
C GLY A 241 -2.69 -17.87 2.13
N ARG A 242 -2.54 -19.13 1.76
CA ARG A 242 -2.07 -20.20 2.66
C ARG A 242 -0.64 -20.01 3.20
N ASN A 243 0.21 -19.28 2.48
CA ASN A 243 1.61 -19.11 2.83
C ASN A 243 1.87 -17.91 3.76
N TYR A 244 0.83 -17.28 4.32
CA TYR A 244 0.94 -16.12 5.19
C TYR A 244 1.87 -16.32 6.38
N ALA A 245 1.88 -17.53 6.97
CA ALA A 245 2.70 -17.86 8.14
C ALA A 245 4.20 -17.86 7.84
N ALA A 246 4.61 -18.23 6.62
CA ALA A 246 6.02 -18.20 6.22
C ALA A 246 6.63 -16.78 6.26
N ASN A 247 5.81 -15.75 6.11
CA ASN A 247 6.21 -14.35 6.16
C ASN A 247 5.80 -13.66 7.48
N LEU A 248 5.29 -14.42 8.46
CA LEU A 248 4.85 -13.93 9.77
C LEU A 248 3.87 -12.74 9.67
N TYR A 249 2.99 -12.74 8.67
CA TYR A 249 2.05 -11.63 8.44
C TYR A 249 1.14 -11.36 9.63
N ASP A 250 0.64 -12.41 10.28
CA ASP A 250 -0.18 -12.34 11.49
C ASP A 250 0.53 -11.68 12.66
N VAL A 251 1.75 -12.11 12.95
CA VAL A 251 2.59 -11.56 14.05
C VAL A 251 2.94 -10.10 13.77
N ARG A 252 3.25 -9.77 12.52
CA ARG A 252 3.58 -8.40 12.11
C ARG A 252 2.36 -7.47 12.24
N LEU A 253 1.18 -7.92 11.83
CA LEU A 253 -0.07 -7.18 11.97
C LEU A 253 -0.42 -6.93 13.44
N GLU A 254 -0.31 -7.94 14.29
CA GLU A 254 -0.59 -7.83 15.73
C GLU A 254 0.33 -6.79 16.38
N ARG A 255 1.65 -6.92 16.21
CA ARG A 255 2.63 -5.97 16.76
C ARG A 255 2.44 -4.55 16.26
N ALA A 256 2.14 -4.39 14.97
CA ALA A 256 1.88 -3.07 14.41
C ALA A 256 0.60 -2.47 15.01
N TYR A 257 -0.46 -3.27 15.13
CA TYR A 257 -1.71 -2.81 15.76
C TYR A 257 -1.51 -2.36 17.20
N GLU A 258 -0.85 -3.18 18.04
CA GLU A 258 -0.59 -2.87 19.45
C GLU A 258 0.17 -1.53 19.60
N ARG A 259 1.20 -1.33 18.79
CA ARG A 259 1.96 -0.08 18.79
C ARG A 259 1.11 1.13 18.41
N TYR A 260 0.30 1.03 17.35
CA TYR A 260 -0.56 2.14 16.93
C TYR A 260 -1.75 2.38 17.86
N ALA A 261 -2.25 1.36 18.53
CA ALA A 261 -3.31 1.49 19.53
C ALA A 261 -2.79 2.21 20.78
N ALA A 262 -1.62 1.82 21.31
CA ALA A 262 -0.98 2.48 22.44
C ALA A 262 -0.69 3.97 22.15
N ALA A 263 -0.12 4.29 20.99
CA ALA A 263 0.15 5.67 20.60
C ALA A 263 -1.12 6.53 20.49
N ALA A 264 -2.26 5.94 20.14
CA ALA A 264 -3.54 6.65 20.09
C ALA A 264 -4.08 6.95 21.49
N GLU A 265 -3.91 6.04 22.45
CA GLU A 265 -4.31 6.22 23.85
C GLU A 265 -3.47 7.32 24.53
N ASP A 266 -2.16 7.30 24.33
CA ASP A 266 -1.23 8.32 24.85
C ASP A 266 -1.58 9.71 24.32
N SER A 267 -1.90 9.81 23.02
CA SER A 267 -2.30 11.08 22.40
C SER A 267 -3.63 11.61 22.96
N ALA A 268 -4.57 10.75 23.29
CA ALA A 268 -5.84 11.13 23.91
C ALA A 268 -5.66 11.58 25.36
N ALA A 269 -4.75 10.95 26.11
CA ALA A 269 -4.46 11.31 27.51
C ALA A 269 -3.77 12.67 27.65
N VAL A 270 -3.00 13.12 26.64
CA VAL A 270 -2.33 14.43 26.65
C VAL A 270 -3.28 15.58 26.34
N VAL A 271 -4.42 15.30 25.71
CA VAL A 271 -5.41 16.34 25.29
C VAL A 271 -6.56 16.46 26.30
N ALA A 272 -6.71 15.52 27.22
CA ALA A 272 -7.71 15.52 28.31
C ALA A 272 -7.18 16.21 29.56
#